data_c465b1835008f9398ee812cd756a99e5
#
_entry.id   c465b1835008f9398ee812cd756a99e5
#
_cell.length_a   1.000
_cell.length_b   1.000
_cell.length_c   1.000
_cell.angle_alpha   90.00
_cell.angle_beta   90.00
_cell.angle_gamma   90.00
#
_symmetry.space_group_name_H-M   'P 1'
#
loop_
_entity.id
_entity.type
_entity.pdbx_description
1 polymer ?
#
loop_
_entity_poly.entity_id
_entity_poly.type
_entity_poly.pdbx_seq_one_letter_code
_entity_poly.pdbx_strand_id
1 'polypeptide(L)'
;MKTTLKWMSLALAPLLYSAASAQTSVPAPSPSHPVEANMKAGEIQPLPTPQNASLPTLYLVGDSTVRNGNGTGGHGQWGWGEPLVSFFNTSRINVVNRALGGRSSRTYITQEHWDQLLAMLKPGDFVLLQFGHNDSGPLDDPARARGTLRGVGPETQEIFNPITHQHEVVHTYGWYMRKYVAETLAHGATPIICSPIPRKIWKDGRIVRNADNYGGWAQQVAQQEHVAFVNLNEIIARRYDAMGPAAVEPLFGDPHTHTTWAGAELNAESVVAGLKALPKNPLGKFLSSKGRAVAPFLE
;
A
#
# COMPACT_ATOMS: atom_id res chain seq x y z
N MET A 1 -87.42 8.53 -16.49
CA MET A 1 -86.21 8.29 -17.29
C MET A 1 -85.07 7.95 -16.32
N LYS A 2 -84.68 6.69 -16.21
CA LYS A 2 -83.64 6.21 -15.33
C LYS A 2 -82.42 5.86 -16.18
N THR A 3 -81.35 6.63 -16.04
CA THR A 3 -80.04 6.40 -16.74
C THR A 3 -79.15 5.55 -15.85
N THR A 4 -78.86 4.37 -16.27
CA THR A 4 -77.97 3.39 -15.62
C THR A 4 -76.50 3.64 -16.08
N LEU A 5 -75.64 3.96 -15.12
CA LEU A 5 -74.23 4.14 -15.33
C LEU A 5 -73.51 2.78 -15.19
N LYS A 6 -72.86 2.31 -16.28
CA LYS A 6 -72.04 1.08 -16.28
C LYS A 6 -70.62 1.42 -15.79
N TRP A 7 -70.20 0.73 -14.75
CA TRP A 7 -68.83 0.73 -14.28
C TRP A 7 -68.00 -0.27 -15.13
N MET A 8 -66.98 0.24 -15.79
CA MET A 8 -65.93 -0.60 -16.38
C MET A 8 -64.83 -0.86 -15.34
N SER A 9 -64.66 -2.15 -14.97
CA SER A 9 -63.53 -2.58 -14.12
C SER A 9 -62.31 -2.75 -14.99
N LEU A 10 -61.24 -1.96 -14.76
CA LEU A 10 -59.92 -2.20 -15.31
C LEU A 10 -59.22 -3.24 -14.44
N ALA A 11 -58.90 -4.37 -15.04
CA ALA A 11 -58.04 -5.38 -14.42
C ALA A 11 -56.58 -4.96 -14.60
N LEU A 12 -55.87 -4.68 -13.52
CA LEU A 12 -54.40 -4.53 -13.50
C LEU A 12 -53.79 -5.95 -13.49
N ALA A 13 -53.04 -6.26 -14.54
CA ALA A 13 -52.17 -7.44 -14.58
C ALA A 13 -50.82 -7.12 -13.81
N PRO A 14 -50.33 -8.00 -12.95
CA PRO A 14 -49.01 -7.80 -12.31
C PRO A 14 -47.90 -8.08 -13.29
N LEU A 15 -47.06 -7.10 -13.53
CA LEU A 15 -45.76 -7.25 -14.20
C LEU A 15 -44.82 -8.02 -13.27
N LEU A 16 -44.56 -9.26 -13.57
CA LEU A 16 -43.49 -10.05 -12.98
C LEU A 16 -42.15 -9.54 -13.51
N TYR A 17 -41.45 -8.80 -12.69
CA TYR A 17 -40.07 -8.44 -12.94
C TYR A 17 -39.18 -9.65 -12.62
N SER A 18 -38.72 -10.34 -13.67
CA SER A 18 -37.70 -11.39 -13.54
C SER A 18 -36.36 -10.73 -13.34
N ALA A 19 -35.87 -10.74 -12.11
CA ALA A 19 -34.49 -10.35 -11.81
C ALA A 19 -33.54 -11.41 -12.34
N ALA A 20 -32.94 -11.17 -13.49
CA ALA A 20 -31.82 -11.96 -13.98
C ALA A 20 -30.61 -11.64 -13.09
N SER A 21 -30.26 -12.56 -12.18
CA SER A 21 -28.99 -12.53 -11.47
C SER A 21 -27.86 -12.72 -12.47
N ALA A 22 -27.17 -11.64 -12.80
CA ALA A 22 -25.90 -11.72 -13.51
C ALA A 22 -24.88 -12.39 -12.58
N GLN A 23 -24.63 -13.67 -12.81
CA GLN A 23 -23.46 -14.35 -12.28
C GLN A 23 -22.23 -13.70 -12.91
N THR A 24 -21.54 -12.84 -12.16
CA THR A 24 -20.19 -12.41 -12.51
C THR A 24 -19.30 -13.63 -12.41
N SER A 25 -18.95 -14.22 -13.54
CA SER A 25 -17.92 -15.24 -13.63
C SER A 25 -16.61 -14.62 -13.18
N VAL A 26 -16.07 -15.10 -12.05
CA VAL A 26 -14.69 -14.83 -11.65
C VAL A 26 -13.79 -15.32 -12.78
N PRO A 27 -12.94 -14.46 -13.39
CA PRO A 27 -12.05 -14.93 -14.45
C PRO A 27 -11.11 -15.99 -13.87
N ALA A 28 -10.87 -17.05 -14.66
CA ALA A 28 -9.92 -18.08 -14.32
C ALA A 28 -8.55 -17.47 -14.04
N PRO A 29 -7.76 -18.03 -13.10
CA PRO A 29 -6.41 -17.52 -12.81
C PRO A 29 -5.58 -17.53 -14.08
N SER A 30 -4.96 -16.38 -14.38
CA SER A 30 -4.02 -16.22 -15.49
C SER A 30 -2.86 -17.20 -15.33
N PRO A 31 -2.26 -17.70 -16.44
CA PRO A 31 -1.09 -18.56 -16.36
C PRO A 31 0.04 -17.86 -15.61
N SER A 32 0.74 -18.62 -14.76
CA SER A 32 1.85 -18.17 -13.92
C SER A 32 2.85 -17.30 -14.69
N HIS A 33 2.99 -16.04 -14.27
CA HIS A 33 3.97 -15.12 -14.83
C HIS A 33 5.40 -15.54 -14.42
N PRO A 34 6.40 -15.33 -15.29
CA PRO A 34 7.78 -15.62 -14.93
C PRO A 34 8.19 -14.76 -13.74
N VAL A 35 8.56 -15.44 -12.68
CA VAL A 35 9.02 -14.84 -11.44
C VAL A 35 10.34 -14.10 -11.70
N GLU A 36 10.33 -12.78 -11.48
CA GLU A 36 11.47 -11.97 -11.05
C GLU A 36 12.73 -11.94 -11.93
N ALA A 37 12.75 -11.02 -12.86
CA ALA A 37 13.90 -10.78 -13.77
C ALA A 37 15.22 -10.36 -13.07
N ASN A 38 15.27 -10.17 -11.74
CA ASN A 38 16.46 -9.67 -11.04
C ASN A 38 16.84 -10.39 -9.74
N MET A 39 16.16 -11.48 -9.38
CA MET A 39 16.58 -12.34 -8.28
C MET A 39 16.70 -13.77 -8.82
N LYS A 40 17.81 -14.44 -8.55
CA LYS A 40 17.98 -15.85 -8.95
C LYS A 40 16.90 -16.70 -8.34
N ALA A 41 16.34 -17.63 -9.09
CA ALA A 41 15.40 -18.62 -8.59
C ALA A 41 15.99 -19.29 -7.33
N GLY A 42 15.33 -19.16 -6.18
CA GLY A 42 15.81 -19.63 -4.87
C GLY A 42 16.29 -18.53 -3.91
N GLU A 43 16.47 -17.29 -4.36
CA GLU A 43 16.87 -16.18 -3.47
C GLU A 43 15.67 -15.51 -2.75
N ILE A 44 14.44 -15.71 -3.24
CA ILE A 44 13.25 -15.14 -2.60
C ILE A 44 12.67 -16.13 -1.63
N GLN A 45 12.78 -15.78 -0.36
CA GLN A 45 12.04 -16.48 0.68
C GLN A 45 10.53 -16.25 0.52
N PRO A 46 9.69 -17.25 0.79
CA PRO A 46 8.24 -17.04 0.81
C PRO A 46 7.89 -15.84 1.69
N LEU A 47 6.99 -14.97 1.20
CA LEU A 47 6.58 -13.82 1.98
C LEU A 47 5.88 -14.26 3.28
N PRO A 48 6.10 -13.57 4.41
CA PRO A 48 5.54 -13.95 5.70
C PRO A 48 4.01 -14.06 5.68
N THR A 49 3.48 -14.97 6.49
CA THR A 49 2.04 -15.16 6.70
C THR A 49 1.70 -14.96 8.18
N PRO A 50 0.41 -14.71 8.52
CA PRO A 50 -0.01 -14.59 9.91
C PRO A 50 0.30 -15.85 10.73
N GLN A 51 0.93 -15.67 11.88
CA GLN A 51 1.25 -16.79 12.78
C GLN A 51 0.03 -17.31 13.54
N ASN A 52 -0.94 -16.44 13.83
CA ASN A 52 -2.19 -16.79 14.51
C ASN A 52 -3.38 -16.30 13.69
N ALA A 53 -4.06 -17.22 13.01
CA ALA A 53 -5.19 -16.90 12.13
C ALA A 53 -6.42 -16.33 12.89
N SER A 54 -6.52 -16.55 14.21
CA SER A 54 -7.63 -16.03 15.03
C SER A 54 -7.50 -14.54 15.36
N LEU A 55 -6.29 -13.97 15.25
CA LEU A 55 -6.05 -12.56 15.52
C LEU A 55 -6.28 -11.71 14.24
N PRO A 56 -6.66 -10.44 14.41
CA PRO A 56 -6.55 -9.49 13.30
C PRO A 56 -5.10 -9.35 12.88
N THR A 57 -4.88 -8.97 11.62
CA THR A 57 -3.55 -8.82 11.04
C THR A 57 -3.36 -7.40 10.51
N LEU A 58 -2.21 -6.80 10.81
CA LEU A 58 -1.68 -5.63 10.13
C LEU A 58 -0.71 -6.09 9.05
N TYR A 59 -1.15 -6.02 7.80
CA TYR A 59 -0.30 -6.28 6.64
C TYR A 59 0.43 -5.00 6.23
N LEU A 60 1.75 -5.09 6.03
CA LEU A 60 2.56 -4.01 5.47
C LEU A 60 2.83 -4.33 4.00
N VAL A 61 2.46 -3.42 3.12
CA VAL A 61 2.57 -3.55 1.67
C VAL A 61 3.36 -2.38 1.12
N GLY A 62 4.36 -2.67 0.29
CA GLY A 62 5.23 -1.64 -0.24
C GLY A 62 6.48 -2.20 -0.91
N ASP A 63 7.49 -1.35 -1.00
CA ASP A 63 8.76 -1.61 -1.67
C ASP A 63 9.93 -1.92 -0.68
N SER A 64 11.18 -1.77 -1.15
CA SER A 64 12.39 -2.03 -0.36
C SER A 64 12.54 -1.14 0.87
N THR A 65 11.89 0.02 0.91
CA THR A 65 11.95 0.91 2.08
C THR A 65 11.05 0.43 3.21
N VAL A 66 10.08 -0.44 2.91
CA VAL A 66 9.24 -1.15 3.88
C VAL A 66 9.85 -2.49 4.28
N ARG A 67 10.37 -3.27 3.28
CA ARG A 67 11.11 -4.53 3.51
C ARG A 67 12.25 -4.64 2.52
N ASN A 68 13.48 -4.55 3.01
CA ASN A 68 14.65 -4.68 2.14
C ASN A 68 15.07 -6.15 2.02
N GLY A 69 15.29 -6.59 0.77
CA GLY A 69 15.63 -8.00 0.49
C GLY A 69 14.64 -8.97 1.15
N ASN A 70 15.18 -9.94 1.88
CA ASN A 70 14.37 -10.90 2.64
C ASN A 70 14.01 -10.40 4.05
N GLY A 71 14.23 -9.13 4.39
CA GLY A 71 14.02 -8.59 5.75
C GLY A 71 15.05 -9.07 6.76
N THR A 72 16.26 -9.42 6.31
CA THR A 72 17.33 -9.99 7.12
C THR A 72 18.56 -9.09 7.22
N GLY A 73 18.46 -7.84 6.74
CA GLY A 73 19.55 -6.86 6.83
C GLY A 73 20.68 -7.09 5.84
N GLY A 74 20.41 -7.67 4.69
CA GLY A 74 21.40 -7.84 3.63
C GLY A 74 22.06 -6.50 3.27
N HIS A 75 23.39 -6.51 3.13
CA HIS A 75 24.19 -5.28 2.92
C HIS A 75 24.03 -4.20 4.00
N GLY A 76 23.59 -4.56 5.21
CA GLY A 76 23.30 -3.63 6.30
C GLY A 76 22.04 -2.78 6.10
N GLN A 77 21.21 -3.12 5.11
CA GLN A 77 20.02 -2.35 4.74
C GLN A 77 18.73 -3.00 5.27
N TRP A 78 17.83 -2.17 5.79
CA TRP A 78 16.58 -2.57 6.41
C TRP A 78 15.42 -1.67 5.96
N GLY A 79 14.24 -2.26 5.85
CA GLY A 79 13.00 -1.51 5.72
C GLY A 79 12.41 -1.17 7.09
N TRP A 80 11.55 -0.16 7.17
CA TRP A 80 10.92 0.23 8.44
C TRP A 80 9.90 -0.81 8.95
N GLY A 81 9.46 -1.71 8.10
CA GLY A 81 8.49 -2.75 8.47
C GLY A 81 9.05 -3.80 9.42
N GLU A 82 10.36 -4.10 9.39
CA GLU A 82 10.98 -5.07 10.28
C GLU A 82 10.94 -4.61 11.75
N PRO A 83 11.43 -3.43 12.12
CA PRO A 83 11.36 -2.97 13.51
C PRO A 83 9.94 -2.61 13.96
N LEU A 84 8.99 -2.38 13.04
CA LEU A 84 7.62 -1.96 13.37
C LEU A 84 6.91 -2.97 14.28
N VAL A 85 7.17 -4.26 14.14
CA VAL A 85 6.55 -5.31 14.96
C VAL A 85 6.73 -5.07 16.46
N SER A 86 7.87 -4.50 16.88
CA SER A 86 8.17 -4.22 18.29
C SER A 86 7.24 -3.16 18.93
N PHE A 87 6.59 -2.34 18.11
CA PHE A 87 5.65 -1.31 18.56
C PHE A 87 4.21 -1.83 18.74
N PHE A 88 3.96 -3.10 18.40
CA PHE A 88 2.64 -3.74 18.53
C PHE A 88 2.67 -4.88 19.54
N ASN A 89 1.53 -5.14 20.16
CA ASN A 89 1.34 -6.29 21.04
C ASN A 89 0.96 -7.52 20.21
N THR A 90 1.93 -8.36 19.90
CA THR A 90 1.78 -9.54 19.04
C THR A 90 0.89 -10.64 19.63
N SER A 91 0.50 -10.56 20.92
CA SER A 91 -0.54 -11.43 21.47
C SER A 91 -1.96 -11.01 21.09
N ARG A 92 -2.14 -9.84 20.46
CA ARG A 92 -3.44 -9.25 20.11
C ARG A 92 -3.61 -8.92 18.63
N ILE A 93 -2.51 -8.85 17.88
CA ILE A 93 -2.49 -8.57 16.44
C ILE A 93 -1.25 -9.21 15.81
N ASN A 94 -1.42 -9.83 14.64
CA ASN A 94 -0.26 -10.16 13.81
C ASN A 94 0.25 -8.90 13.13
N VAL A 95 1.56 -8.74 12.99
CA VAL A 95 2.19 -7.74 12.12
C VAL A 95 2.98 -8.50 11.06
N VAL A 96 2.55 -8.40 9.80
CA VAL A 96 3.06 -9.22 8.70
C VAL A 96 3.60 -8.33 7.60
N ASN A 97 4.91 -8.31 7.43
CA ASN A 97 5.56 -7.50 6.41
C ASN A 97 5.59 -8.23 5.06
N ARG A 98 4.62 -7.92 4.19
CA ARG A 98 4.46 -8.49 2.85
C ARG A 98 5.09 -7.60 1.77
N ALA A 99 5.73 -6.49 2.14
CA ALA A 99 6.42 -5.63 1.19
C ALA A 99 7.57 -6.38 0.49
N LEU A 100 7.89 -5.97 -0.72
CA LEU A 100 8.91 -6.63 -1.54
C LEU A 100 9.77 -5.59 -2.26
N GLY A 101 11.07 -5.70 -2.08
CA GLY A 101 12.04 -4.79 -2.67
C GLY A 101 11.92 -4.70 -4.19
N GLY A 102 12.13 -3.49 -4.75
CA GLY A 102 12.09 -3.25 -6.19
C GLY A 102 10.69 -3.16 -6.82
N ARG A 103 9.62 -3.42 -6.08
CA ARG A 103 8.24 -3.34 -6.60
C ARG A 103 7.72 -1.92 -6.56
N SER A 104 6.97 -1.57 -7.59
CA SER A 104 6.12 -0.38 -7.67
C SER A 104 4.67 -0.72 -7.29
N SER A 105 3.82 0.29 -7.20
CA SER A 105 2.38 0.08 -7.03
C SER A 105 1.77 -0.79 -8.14
N ARG A 106 2.31 -0.71 -9.37
CA ARG A 106 1.93 -1.55 -10.51
C ARG A 106 2.44 -2.98 -10.37
N THR A 107 3.75 -3.17 -10.20
CA THR A 107 4.36 -4.50 -10.29
C THR A 107 4.05 -5.40 -9.10
N TYR A 108 3.69 -4.85 -7.96
CA TYR A 108 3.19 -5.64 -6.83
C TYR A 108 1.83 -6.30 -7.15
N ILE A 109 1.01 -5.68 -8.02
CA ILE A 109 -0.24 -6.27 -8.54
C ILE A 109 0.06 -7.22 -9.70
N THR A 110 0.76 -6.74 -10.74
CA THR A 110 0.95 -7.52 -11.97
C THR A 110 1.82 -8.77 -11.80
N GLN A 111 2.53 -8.89 -10.68
CA GLN A 111 3.28 -10.07 -10.27
C GLN A 111 2.55 -10.89 -9.19
N GLU A 112 1.23 -10.73 -9.04
CA GLU A 112 0.32 -11.51 -8.19
C GLU A 112 0.62 -11.47 -6.68
N HIS A 113 1.54 -10.60 -6.21
CA HIS A 113 1.81 -10.48 -4.78
C HIS A 113 0.60 -9.95 -4.02
N TRP A 114 -0.17 -9.08 -4.67
CA TRP A 114 -1.41 -8.55 -4.12
C TRP A 114 -2.50 -9.61 -4.03
N ASP A 115 -2.69 -10.43 -5.05
CA ASP A 115 -3.69 -11.51 -5.05
C ASP A 115 -3.38 -12.55 -3.97
N GLN A 116 -2.10 -12.88 -3.76
CA GLN A 116 -1.67 -13.73 -2.66
C GLN A 116 -2.01 -13.14 -1.28
N LEU A 117 -1.97 -11.80 -1.13
CA LEU A 117 -2.38 -11.14 0.11
C LEU A 117 -3.90 -11.15 0.26
N LEU A 118 -4.65 -10.84 -0.79
CA LEU A 118 -6.12 -10.86 -0.79
C LEU A 118 -6.67 -12.22 -0.36
N ALA A 119 -6.03 -13.31 -0.79
CA ALA A 119 -6.41 -14.67 -0.38
C ALA A 119 -6.34 -14.93 1.14
N MET A 120 -5.58 -14.10 1.89
CA MET A 120 -5.45 -14.20 3.35
C MET A 120 -6.22 -13.13 4.09
N LEU A 121 -6.65 -12.07 3.38
CA LEU A 121 -7.26 -10.89 3.97
C LEU A 121 -8.69 -11.20 4.45
N LYS A 122 -9.00 -10.79 5.67
CA LYS A 122 -10.31 -11.03 6.29
C LYS A 122 -10.87 -9.79 6.99
N PRO A 123 -12.17 -9.76 7.28
CA PRO A 123 -12.77 -8.66 8.02
C PRO A 123 -12.07 -8.39 9.35
N GLY A 124 -11.80 -7.10 9.61
CA GLY A 124 -11.10 -6.64 10.81
C GLY A 124 -9.58 -6.60 10.70
N ASP A 125 -9.00 -7.01 9.56
CA ASP A 125 -7.59 -6.81 9.25
C ASP A 125 -7.30 -5.36 8.83
N PHE A 126 -6.02 -5.03 8.72
CA PHE A 126 -5.51 -3.71 8.32
C PHE A 126 -4.46 -3.87 7.23
N VAL A 127 -4.46 -2.96 6.27
CA VAL A 127 -3.43 -2.90 5.22
C VAL A 127 -2.78 -1.52 5.24
N LEU A 128 -1.49 -1.46 5.54
CA LEU A 128 -0.69 -0.24 5.50
C LEU A 128 0.10 -0.22 4.18
N LEU A 129 -0.19 0.77 3.33
CA LEU A 129 0.27 0.85 1.94
C LEU A 129 1.31 1.96 1.77
N GLN A 130 2.51 1.64 1.25
CA GLN A 130 3.51 2.63 0.88
C GLN A 130 4.21 2.25 -0.43
N PHE A 131 3.94 2.99 -1.50
CA PHE A 131 4.63 2.90 -2.80
C PHE A 131 5.05 4.28 -3.32
N GLY A 132 5.92 4.31 -4.32
CA GLY A 132 6.33 5.54 -5.01
C GLY A 132 7.82 5.59 -5.37
N HIS A 133 8.70 4.88 -4.64
CA HIS A 133 10.14 4.92 -4.90
C HIS A 133 10.54 4.26 -6.23
N ASN A 134 9.75 3.34 -6.73
CA ASN A 134 10.01 2.58 -7.95
C ASN A 134 9.08 2.94 -9.11
N ASP A 135 8.07 3.75 -8.86
CA ASP A 135 6.99 4.10 -9.79
C ASP A 135 7.42 5.12 -10.85
N SER A 136 8.51 5.87 -10.61
CA SER A 136 9.01 6.91 -11.51
C SER A 136 9.86 6.40 -12.69
N GLY A 137 10.11 5.09 -12.77
CA GLY A 137 10.89 4.49 -13.85
C GLY A 137 10.16 4.50 -15.20
N PRO A 138 10.85 4.18 -16.30
CA PRO A 138 10.20 3.94 -17.59
C PRO A 138 9.15 2.81 -17.48
N LEU A 139 8.10 2.90 -18.30
CA LEU A 139 7.01 1.91 -18.30
C LEU A 139 7.46 0.54 -18.84
N ASP A 140 8.36 0.59 -19.81
CA ASP A 140 8.86 -0.53 -20.61
C ASP A 140 10.39 -0.73 -20.45
N ASP A 141 10.93 -0.39 -19.29
CA ASP A 141 12.34 -0.64 -18.96
C ASP A 141 12.68 -2.14 -19.15
N PRO A 142 13.65 -2.49 -20.03
CA PRO A 142 13.96 -3.89 -20.32
C PRO A 142 14.49 -4.67 -19.11
N ALA A 143 14.97 -3.98 -18.07
CA ALA A 143 15.44 -4.62 -16.85
C ALA A 143 14.34 -4.81 -15.81
N ARG A 144 13.33 -3.94 -15.77
CA ARG A 144 12.38 -3.91 -14.63
C ARG A 144 10.93 -3.63 -14.99
N ALA A 145 10.62 -2.89 -16.06
CA ALA A 145 9.28 -2.53 -16.55
C ALA A 145 8.28 -2.17 -15.43
N ARG A 146 8.70 -1.32 -14.48
CA ARG A 146 7.96 -1.08 -13.23
C ARG A 146 7.36 0.31 -13.09
N GLY A 147 7.58 1.20 -14.06
CA GLY A 147 7.04 2.55 -14.04
C GLY A 147 5.50 2.56 -14.05
N THR A 148 4.92 3.62 -13.52
CA THR A 148 3.50 3.96 -13.63
C THR A 148 3.34 5.27 -14.38
N LEU A 149 2.17 5.54 -14.94
CA LEU A 149 1.86 6.90 -15.36
C LEU A 149 1.79 7.81 -14.13
N ARG A 150 2.19 9.07 -14.33
CA ARG A 150 2.17 10.07 -13.25
C ARG A 150 0.75 10.54 -12.97
N GLY A 151 0.50 10.91 -11.70
CA GLY A 151 -0.78 11.49 -11.31
C GLY A 151 -1.79 10.48 -10.79
N VAL A 152 -3.04 10.94 -10.68
CA VAL A 152 -4.14 10.20 -10.07
C VAL A 152 -5.36 10.04 -11.00
N GLY A 153 -5.26 10.50 -12.25
CA GLY A 153 -6.33 10.44 -13.24
C GLY A 153 -6.58 9.04 -13.80
N PRO A 154 -7.50 8.93 -14.78
CA PRO A 154 -7.85 7.67 -15.43
C PRO A 154 -6.93 7.28 -16.61
N GLU A 155 -5.89 8.07 -16.88
CA GLU A 155 -5.02 7.91 -18.04
C GLU A 155 -4.40 6.52 -18.07
N THR A 156 -4.27 5.98 -19.28
CA THR A 156 -3.65 4.70 -19.56
C THR A 156 -2.68 4.79 -20.72
N GLN A 157 -1.74 3.86 -20.75
CA GLN A 157 -0.85 3.67 -21.91
C GLN A 157 -0.64 2.18 -22.13
N GLU A 158 -0.89 1.75 -23.35
CA GLU A 158 -0.55 0.40 -23.77
C GLU A 158 0.96 0.31 -24.07
N ILE A 159 1.59 -0.74 -23.59
CA ILE A 159 2.99 -1.07 -23.84
C ILE A 159 3.12 -2.54 -24.23
N PHE A 160 4.24 -2.88 -24.88
CA PHE A 160 4.72 -4.27 -24.90
C PHE A 160 5.72 -4.42 -23.75
N ASN A 161 5.32 -5.20 -22.72
CA ASN A 161 6.16 -5.38 -21.53
C ASN A 161 7.35 -6.30 -21.87
N PRO A 162 8.60 -5.81 -21.81
CA PRO A 162 9.77 -6.59 -22.21
C PRO A 162 10.14 -7.72 -21.24
N ILE A 163 9.57 -7.72 -20.03
CA ILE A 163 9.81 -8.76 -19.02
C ILE A 163 8.86 -9.94 -19.22
N THR A 164 7.57 -9.65 -19.41
CA THR A 164 6.52 -10.68 -19.56
C THR A 164 6.31 -11.10 -21.02
N HIS A 165 6.86 -10.33 -21.98
CA HIS A 165 6.62 -10.48 -23.41
C HIS A 165 5.13 -10.44 -23.81
N GLN A 166 4.35 -9.60 -23.11
CA GLN A 166 2.92 -9.43 -23.34
C GLN A 166 2.53 -7.96 -23.48
N HIS A 167 1.42 -7.68 -24.16
CA HIS A 167 0.78 -6.37 -24.11
C HIS A 167 0.22 -6.10 -22.72
N GLU A 168 0.46 -4.92 -22.21
CA GLU A 168 0.01 -4.48 -20.90
C GLU A 168 -0.52 -3.06 -20.97
N VAL A 169 -1.68 -2.82 -20.36
CA VAL A 169 -2.23 -1.47 -20.16
C VAL A 169 -1.74 -0.93 -18.82
N VAL A 170 -0.86 0.07 -18.88
CA VAL A 170 -0.32 0.74 -17.70
C VAL A 170 -1.22 1.91 -17.32
N HIS A 171 -1.53 2.02 -16.03
CA HIS A 171 -2.36 3.07 -15.46
C HIS A 171 -1.54 4.09 -14.68
N THR A 172 -2.20 5.12 -14.17
CA THR A 172 -1.60 6.09 -13.24
C THR A 172 -1.29 5.45 -11.89
N TYR A 173 -0.33 6.03 -11.16
CA TYR A 173 -0.05 5.67 -9.77
C TYR A 173 -1.33 5.69 -8.91
N GLY A 174 -2.15 6.72 -9.05
CA GLY A 174 -3.39 6.85 -8.28
C GLY A 174 -4.42 5.78 -8.61
N TRP A 175 -4.47 5.30 -9.85
CA TRP A 175 -5.34 4.19 -10.22
C TRP A 175 -4.95 2.90 -9.45
N TYR A 176 -3.67 2.58 -9.41
CA TYR A 176 -3.19 1.42 -8.65
C TYR A 176 -3.47 1.56 -7.16
N MET A 177 -3.22 2.74 -6.59
CA MET A 177 -3.50 3.00 -5.17
C MET A 177 -4.98 2.87 -4.83
N ARG A 178 -5.90 3.35 -5.70
CA ARG A 178 -7.35 3.15 -5.51
C ARG A 178 -7.75 1.69 -5.59
N LYS A 179 -7.14 0.90 -6.48
CA LYS A 179 -7.39 -0.54 -6.56
C LYS A 179 -7.04 -1.24 -5.23
N TYR A 180 -5.90 -0.95 -4.62
CA TYR A 180 -5.55 -1.46 -3.30
C TYR A 180 -6.59 -1.09 -2.24
N VAL A 181 -7.03 0.16 -2.22
CA VAL A 181 -8.03 0.65 -1.26
C VAL A 181 -9.36 -0.07 -1.47
N ALA A 182 -9.89 -0.08 -2.68
CA ALA A 182 -11.19 -0.66 -3.00
C ALA A 182 -11.24 -2.16 -2.66
N GLU A 183 -10.20 -2.92 -3.02
CA GLU A 183 -10.15 -4.35 -2.75
C GLU A 183 -9.93 -4.66 -1.26
N THR A 184 -9.16 -3.83 -0.54
CA THR A 184 -9.04 -3.94 0.92
C THR A 184 -10.40 -3.75 1.59
N LEU A 185 -11.15 -2.71 1.20
CA LEU A 185 -12.48 -2.43 1.74
C LEU A 185 -13.48 -3.55 1.40
N ALA A 186 -13.41 -4.10 0.19
CA ALA A 186 -14.27 -5.20 -0.25
C ALA A 186 -14.09 -6.47 0.59
N HIS A 187 -12.90 -6.68 1.19
CA HIS A 187 -12.64 -7.78 2.13
C HIS A 187 -12.99 -7.43 3.59
N GLY A 188 -13.61 -6.27 3.86
CA GLY A 188 -13.95 -5.82 5.21
C GLY A 188 -12.73 -5.44 6.05
N ALA A 189 -11.59 -5.19 5.41
CA ALA A 189 -10.36 -4.74 6.03
C ALA A 189 -10.21 -3.22 5.95
N THR A 190 -9.31 -2.65 6.74
CA THR A 190 -9.10 -1.20 6.84
C THR A 190 -7.81 -0.80 6.11
N PRO A 191 -7.89 -0.07 4.99
CA PRO A 191 -6.71 0.48 4.33
C PRO A 191 -6.22 1.75 5.03
N ILE A 192 -4.88 1.90 5.09
CA ILE A 192 -4.20 3.10 5.56
C ILE A 192 -3.10 3.41 4.54
N ILE A 193 -3.14 4.58 3.92
CA ILE A 193 -2.12 5.00 2.95
C ILE A 193 -1.04 5.79 3.66
N CYS A 194 0.23 5.49 3.36
CA CYS A 194 1.39 6.29 3.74
C CYS A 194 2.02 6.95 2.52
N SER A 195 2.45 8.20 2.65
CA SER A 195 3.39 8.75 1.67
C SER A 195 4.74 8.01 1.74
N PRO A 196 5.51 7.91 0.62
CA PRO A 196 6.84 7.32 0.64
C PRO A 196 7.75 8.04 1.65
N ILE A 197 8.60 7.30 2.37
CA ILE A 197 9.62 7.93 3.22
C ILE A 197 10.51 8.87 2.40
N PRO A 198 11.11 9.92 3.00
CA PRO A 198 12.03 10.79 2.27
C PRO A 198 13.34 10.07 1.94
N ARG A 199 13.94 10.42 0.81
CA ARG A 199 15.33 10.09 0.52
C ARG A 199 16.25 11.05 1.29
N LYS A 200 17.48 10.63 1.61
CA LYS A 200 18.52 11.50 2.17
C LYS A 200 19.06 12.45 1.10
N ILE A 201 18.22 13.35 0.62
CA ILE A 201 18.57 14.38 -0.35
C ILE A 201 18.32 15.74 0.30
N TRP A 202 19.42 16.50 0.49
CA TRP A 202 19.38 17.81 1.11
C TRP A 202 19.32 18.91 0.06
N LYS A 203 18.47 19.90 0.29
CA LYS A 203 18.41 21.14 -0.47
C LYS A 203 18.17 22.29 0.50
N ASP A 204 18.98 23.32 0.45
CA ASP A 204 18.88 24.52 1.30
C ASP A 204 18.80 24.17 2.81
N GLY A 205 19.58 23.18 3.25
CA GLY A 205 19.62 22.74 4.66
C GLY A 205 18.45 21.87 5.12
N ARG A 206 17.56 21.46 4.20
CA ARG A 206 16.40 20.63 4.50
C ARG A 206 16.34 19.39 3.61
N ILE A 207 15.73 18.34 4.12
CA ILE A 207 15.39 17.14 3.32
C ILE A 207 14.34 17.52 2.27
N VAL A 208 14.54 17.04 1.04
CA VAL A 208 13.58 17.22 -0.06
C VAL A 208 12.31 16.43 0.22
N ARG A 209 11.15 17.11 0.16
CA ARG A 209 9.81 16.52 0.29
C ARG A 209 9.31 16.00 -1.06
N ASN A 210 8.34 15.12 -1.01
CA ASN A 210 7.70 14.54 -2.20
C ASN A 210 6.21 14.93 -2.35
N ALA A 211 5.84 16.09 -1.79
CA ALA A 211 4.46 16.58 -1.84
C ALA A 211 3.94 16.84 -3.28
N ASP A 212 4.84 17.20 -4.22
CA ASP A 212 4.49 17.50 -5.61
C ASP A 212 4.49 16.27 -6.53
N ASN A 213 4.59 15.08 -5.96
CA ASN A 213 4.66 13.83 -6.69
C ASN A 213 3.99 12.68 -5.91
N TYR A 214 4.61 11.51 -5.84
CA TYR A 214 4.01 10.30 -5.24
C TYR A 214 3.50 10.49 -3.81
N GLY A 215 4.10 11.34 -2.99
CA GLY A 215 3.60 11.67 -1.65
C GLY A 215 2.28 12.44 -1.70
N GLY A 216 2.21 13.48 -2.53
CA GLY A 216 0.99 14.27 -2.73
C GLY A 216 -0.12 13.47 -3.43
N TRP A 217 0.24 12.61 -4.41
CA TRP A 217 -0.74 11.73 -5.06
C TRP A 217 -1.29 10.67 -4.11
N ALA A 218 -0.47 10.12 -3.22
CA ALA A 218 -0.92 9.21 -2.16
C ALA A 218 -1.94 9.90 -1.24
N GLN A 219 -1.66 11.14 -0.83
CA GLN A 219 -2.58 11.96 -0.05
C GLN A 219 -3.88 12.24 -0.79
N GLN A 220 -3.79 12.61 -2.07
CA GLN A 220 -4.96 12.90 -2.90
C GLN A 220 -5.86 11.67 -3.05
N VAL A 221 -5.28 10.48 -3.27
CA VAL A 221 -6.05 9.23 -3.31
C VAL A 221 -6.73 8.96 -1.95
N ALA A 222 -6.01 9.09 -0.83
CA ALA A 222 -6.60 8.89 0.49
C ALA A 222 -7.79 9.82 0.77
N GLN A 223 -7.70 11.08 0.32
CA GLN A 223 -8.78 12.06 0.42
C GLN A 223 -9.98 11.68 -0.47
N GLN A 224 -9.74 11.28 -1.71
CA GLN A 224 -10.78 10.86 -2.67
C GLN A 224 -11.54 9.62 -2.19
N GLU A 225 -10.81 8.65 -1.65
CA GLU A 225 -11.36 7.38 -1.17
C GLU A 225 -11.84 7.44 0.30
N HIS A 226 -11.70 8.59 0.97
CA HIS A 226 -12.08 8.81 2.38
C HIS A 226 -11.44 7.81 3.36
N VAL A 227 -10.17 7.45 3.11
CA VAL A 227 -9.40 6.54 3.96
C VAL A 227 -8.30 7.27 4.74
N ALA A 228 -7.76 6.61 5.76
CA ALA A 228 -6.72 7.19 6.59
C ALA A 228 -5.43 7.42 5.80
N PHE A 229 -4.77 8.56 6.05
CA PHE A 229 -3.49 8.93 5.46
C PHE A 229 -2.48 9.29 6.54
N VAL A 230 -1.27 8.74 6.42
CA VAL A 230 -0.10 9.11 7.23
C VAL A 230 0.92 9.81 6.34
N ASN A 231 1.15 11.09 6.57
CA ASN A 231 2.17 11.85 5.85
C ASN A 231 3.58 11.49 6.37
N LEU A 232 3.96 10.24 6.12
CA LEU A 232 5.21 9.68 6.62
C LEU A 232 6.44 10.43 6.09
N ASN A 233 6.35 10.97 4.87
CA ASN A 233 7.39 11.80 4.28
C ASN A 233 7.69 13.03 5.14
N GLU A 234 6.67 13.79 5.49
CA GLU A 234 6.82 15.02 6.28
C GLU A 234 7.27 14.71 7.73
N ILE A 235 6.68 13.68 8.35
CA ILE A 235 7.03 13.27 9.72
C ILE A 235 8.53 12.96 9.82
N ILE A 236 9.05 12.13 8.92
CA ILE A 236 10.46 11.72 8.92
C ILE A 236 11.36 12.89 8.48
N ALA A 237 10.96 13.64 7.45
CA ALA A 237 11.74 14.75 6.96
C ALA A 237 11.94 15.84 8.03
N ARG A 238 10.92 16.16 8.85
CA ARG A 238 11.09 17.07 10.00
C ARG A 238 12.06 16.53 11.03
N ARG A 239 12.05 15.22 11.31
CA ARG A 239 13.01 14.59 12.22
C ARG A 239 14.43 14.70 11.68
N TYR A 240 14.63 14.41 10.39
CA TYR A 240 15.94 14.53 9.75
C TYR A 240 16.42 15.98 9.70
N ASP A 241 15.55 16.94 9.37
CA ASP A 241 15.90 18.38 9.42
C ASP A 241 16.38 18.82 10.81
N ALA A 242 15.69 18.35 11.88
CA ALA A 242 16.05 18.67 13.24
C ALA A 242 17.39 18.02 13.69
N MET A 243 17.72 16.84 13.15
CA MET A 243 18.96 16.14 13.43
C MET A 243 20.16 16.71 12.67
N GLY A 244 19.94 17.21 11.48
CA GLY A 244 20.96 17.69 10.55
C GLY A 244 21.71 16.59 9.81
N PRO A 245 22.47 16.96 8.74
CA PRO A 245 23.08 15.99 7.82
C PRO A 245 24.02 15.00 8.49
N ALA A 246 24.87 15.45 9.40
CA ALA A 246 25.87 14.61 10.08
C ALA A 246 25.25 13.50 10.94
N ALA A 247 24.14 13.80 11.63
CA ALA A 247 23.45 12.82 12.46
C ALA A 247 22.54 11.87 11.62
N VAL A 248 22.11 12.31 10.45
CA VAL A 248 21.29 11.49 9.54
C VAL A 248 22.14 10.55 8.69
N GLU A 249 23.40 10.89 8.39
CA GLU A 249 24.29 10.08 7.54
C GLU A 249 24.35 8.60 7.97
N PRO A 250 24.57 8.23 9.24
CA PRO A 250 24.67 6.83 9.66
C PRO A 250 23.32 6.07 9.65
N LEU A 251 22.21 6.77 9.42
CA LEU A 251 20.90 6.13 9.32
C LEU A 251 20.65 5.47 7.96
N PHE A 252 21.55 5.66 6.98
CA PHE A 252 21.44 5.12 5.64
C PHE A 252 22.55 4.12 5.34
N GLY A 253 22.17 2.99 4.73
CA GLY A 253 23.07 1.95 4.28
C GLY A 253 23.50 2.10 2.80
N ASP A 254 22.95 3.10 2.11
CA ASP A 254 23.32 3.52 0.77
C ASP A 254 23.32 5.06 0.65
N PRO A 255 23.67 5.64 -0.50
CA PRO A 255 23.77 7.09 -0.61
C PRO A 255 22.52 7.87 -0.20
N HIS A 256 21.29 7.34 -0.40
CA HIS A 256 20.10 8.15 -0.15
C HIS A 256 18.77 7.42 0.05
N THR A 257 18.67 6.08 -0.13
CA THR A 257 17.35 5.42 -0.20
C THR A 257 17.09 4.42 0.91
N HIS A 258 18.03 3.49 1.12
CA HIS A 258 17.84 2.38 2.04
C HIS A 258 18.50 2.66 3.39
N THR A 259 17.75 2.42 4.45
CA THR A 259 18.19 2.74 5.80
C THR A 259 18.96 1.60 6.45
N THR A 260 19.84 1.93 7.41
CA THR A 260 20.36 0.98 8.38
C THR A 260 19.25 0.56 9.36
N TRP A 261 19.54 -0.38 10.27
CA TRP A 261 18.58 -0.72 11.33
C TRP A 261 18.13 0.49 12.15
N ALA A 262 19.06 1.35 12.54
CA ALA A 262 18.75 2.57 13.30
C ALA A 262 17.82 3.51 12.51
N GLY A 263 18.07 3.69 11.21
CA GLY A 263 17.19 4.48 10.34
C GLY A 263 15.81 3.83 10.14
N ALA A 264 15.77 2.51 9.97
CA ALA A 264 14.52 1.77 9.87
C ALA A 264 13.70 1.85 11.16
N GLU A 265 14.34 1.78 12.33
CA GLU A 265 13.67 1.92 13.63
C GLU A 265 13.11 3.34 13.85
N LEU A 266 13.87 4.39 13.50
CA LEU A 266 13.39 5.78 13.51
C LEU A 266 12.16 5.95 12.59
N ASN A 267 12.20 5.34 11.40
CA ASN A 267 11.10 5.41 10.46
C ASN A 267 9.86 4.63 10.98
N ALA A 268 10.04 3.45 11.58
CA ALA A 268 8.96 2.69 12.21
C ALA A 268 8.30 3.46 13.37
N GLU A 269 9.10 4.11 14.22
CA GLU A 269 8.59 5.00 15.26
C GLU A 269 7.78 6.16 14.65
N SER A 270 8.24 6.71 13.52
CA SER A 270 7.53 7.76 12.79
C SER A 270 6.19 7.28 12.21
N VAL A 271 6.12 6.03 11.74
CA VAL A 271 4.84 5.39 11.36
C VAL A 271 3.89 5.37 12.55
N VAL A 272 4.35 4.94 13.73
CA VAL A 272 3.52 4.90 14.94
C VAL A 272 3.09 6.30 15.37
N ALA A 273 3.98 7.29 15.30
CA ALA A 273 3.66 8.68 15.60
C ALA A 273 2.54 9.21 14.69
N GLY A 274 2.62 8.91 13.39
CA GLY A 274 1.59 9.25 12.40
C GLY A 274 0.26 8.53 12.64
N LEU A 275 0.30 7.22 12.92
CA LEU A 275 -0.92 6.45 13.26
C LEU A 275 -1.61 6.99 14.50
N LYS A 276 -0.85 7.44 15.52
CA LYS A 276 -1.41 8.05 16.74
C LYS A 276 -2.00 9.44 16.51
N ALA A 277 -1.59 10.14 15.47
CA ALA A 277 -2.14 11.44 15.08
C ALA A 277 -3.46 11.33 14.29
N LEU A 278 -3.81 10.15 13.79
CA LEU A 278 -5.08 9.97 13.08
C LEU A 278 -6.28 10.25 13.99
N PRO A 279 -7.30 10.97 13.50
CA PRO A 279 -8.52 11.30 14.28
C PRO A 279 -9.21 10.08 14.87
N LYS A 280 -9.17 8.96 14.15
CA LYS A 280 -9.62 7.65 14.62
C LYS A 280 -8.45 6.68 14.44
N ASN A 281 -7.65 6.50 15.49
CA ASN A 281 -6.55 5.56 15.47
C ASN A 281 -7.06 4.11 15.63
N PRO A 282 -7.30 3.36 14.54
CA PRO A 282 -7.89 2.03 14.63
C PRO A 282 -6.91 1.00 15.22
N LEU A 283 -5.62 1.30 15.17
CA LEU A 283 -4.54 0.44 15.65
C LEU A 283 -4.09 0.75 17.09
N GLY A 284 -4.56 1.83 17.68
CA GLY A 284 -4.14 2.29 19.02
C GLY A 284 -4.29 1.24 20.12
N LYS A 285 -5.36 0.45 20.09
CA LYS A 285 -5.63 -0.62 21.07
C LYS A 285 -4.65 -1.81 20.98
N PHE A 286 -3.89 -1.91 19.90
CA PHE A 286 -2.94 -3.00 19.64
C PHE A 286 -1.49 -2.61 19.92
N LEU A 287 -1.22 -1.36 20.29
CA LEU A 287 0.15 -0.90 20.57
C LEU A 287 0.75 -1.61 21.79
N SER A 288 2.03 -1.98 21.69
CA SER A 288 2.84 -2.44 22.82
C SER A 288 3.14 -1.29 23.79
N SER A 289 3.82 -1.56 24.90
CA SER A 289 4.32 -0.50 25.79
C SER A 289 5.24 0.48 25.06
N LYS A 290 6.14 -0.04 24.19
CA LYS A 290 7.00 0.78 23.32
C LYS A 290 6.17 1.66 22.38
N GLY A 291 5.16 1.10 21.72
CA GLY A 291 4.28 1.86 20.82
C GLY A 291 3.45 2.92 21.53
N ARG A 292 2.94 2.62 22.72
CA ARG A 292 2.20 3.61 23.54
C ARG A 292 3.07 4.78 23.98
N ALA A 293 4.35 4.55 24.22
CA ALA A 293 5.31 5.59 24.64
C ALA A 293 5.66 6.60 23.52
N VAL A 294 5.47 6.23 22.25
CA VAL A 294 5.70 7.15 21.12
C VAL A 294 4.71 8.32 21.21
N ALA A 295 5.21 9.54 21.13
CA ALA A 295 4.37 10.73 21.03
C ALA A 295 3.64 10.79 19.67
N PRO A 296 2.37 11.23 19.61
CA PRO A 296 1.71 11.46 18.33
C PRO A 296 2.43 12.61 17.59
N PHE A 297 2.45 12.52 16.25
CA PHE A 297 2.93 13.63 15.46
C PHE A 297 1.95 14.81 15.56
N LEU A 298 2.46 16.00 15.84
CA LEU A 298 1.71 17.24 15.85
C LEU A 298 2.15 18.06 14.62
N GLU A 299 1.19 18.51 13.80
CA GLU A 299 1.45 19.37 12.63
C GLU A 299 1.95 20.77 12.99
#